data_185701abef21ad079bf3d0050e722d2e
#
_entry.id   185701abef21ad079bf3d0050e722d2e
#
_cell.length_a   1.000
_cell.length_b   1.000
_cell.length_c   1.000
_cell.angle_alpha   90.00
_cell.angle_beta   90.00
_cell.angle_gamma   90.00
#
_symmetry.space_group_name_H-M   'P 1'
#
loop_
_entity.id
_entity.type
_entity.pdbx_description
1 polymer ?
#
loop_
_entity_poly.entity_id
_entity_poly.type
_entity_poly.pdbx_seq_one_letter_code
_entity_poly.pdbx_strand_id
1 'polypeptide(L)'
;MGNFFVNRPIVAMVIAIVMVIVGVVFMSGLPIEQYPNITPPIVEVRATYTGANAVSVEESVATHLEQQIIGVDNMIYMKSTNSNDGTMAIQVSFEVGTDPDINTVFTQNRVSAATAKLPEEVKRLGVTTQKSLPNILMLITLTSEDGRYDQQFLGNYAIINIQDTLARIGGIGRVTVLGASDYSMRIWIKPDRLAQLGVTVQDIVDAIQQQSVIVPGGKFGAEPSPPGTEFTYTVRLPDRLQSPEEFGEVVIRTGEGGSQLKIKDVARVELGVETYNAFTRLNGKECAVIALYQSPGSNATALAQKVKTTMADLSK
;
A
#
# COMPACT_ATOMS: atom_id res chain seq x y z
N MET A 1 56.20 13.39 -21.51
CA MET A 1 55.32 12.30 -21.89
C MET A 1 55.02 12.24 -23.40
N GLY A 2 54.87 13.36 -24.14
CA GLY A 2 54.59 13.35 -25.59
C GLY A 2 55.60 12.61 -26.45
N ASN A 3 56.91 12.77 -26.18
CA ASN A 3 57.93 12.08 -26.97
C ASN A 3 57.91 10.55 -26.91
N PHE A 4 57.31 9.97 -25.85
CA PHE A 4 57.15 8.49 -25.76
C PHE A 4 56.24 7.95 -26.82
N PHE A 5 55.07 8.58 -27.02
CA PHE A 5 54.08 8.17 -28.00
C PHE A 5 54.47 8.49 -29.44
N VAL A 6 55.20 9.59 -29.65
CA VAL A 6 55.76 9.93 -30.97
C VAL A 6 56.75 8.89 -31.46
N ASN A 7 57.64 8.39 -30.56
CA ASN A 7 58.59 7.35 -30.89
C ASN A 7 58.04 5.93 -30.92
N ARG A 8 56.79 5.72 -30.48
CA ARG A 8 56.12 4.39 -30.46
C ARG A 8 54.68 4.48 -30.94
N PRO A 9 54.42 4.74 -32.24
CA PRO A 9 53.09 4.97 -32.77
C PRO A 9 52.17 3.78 -32.62
N ILE A 10 52.69 2.55 -32.68
CA ILE A 10 51.90 1.32 -32.47
C ILE A 10 51.30 1.27 -31.07
N VAL A 11 52.08 1.62 -30.04
CA VAL A 11 51.59 1.65 -28.65
C VAL A 11 50.50 2.69 -28.48
N ALA A 12 50.66 3.87 -29.08
CA ALA A 12 49.62 4.94 -29.04
C ALA A 12 48.33 4.46 -29.71
N MET A 13 48.43 3.79 -30.85
CA MET A 13 47.28 3.25 -31.59
C MET A 13 46.55 2.16 -30.79
N VAL A 14 47.27 1.23 -30.19
CA VAL A 14 46.66 0.19 -29.34
C VAL A 14 45.90 0.80 -28.13
N ILE A 15 46.54 1.75 -27.44
CA ILE A 15 45.90 2.42 -26.33
C ILE A 15 44.63 3.17 -26.77
N ALA A 16 44.68 3.85 -27.92
CA ALA A 16 43.49 4.55 -28.45
C ALA A 16 42.35 3.58 -28.80
N ILE A 17 42.67 2.45 -29.43
CA ILE A 17 41.68 1.42 -29.76
C ILE A 17 41.07 0.83 -28.49
N VAL A 18 41.91 0.49 -27.49
CA VAL A 18 41.42 -0.03 -26.20
C VAL A 18 40.48 0.99 -25.52
N MET A 19 40.85 2.27 -25.47
CA MET A 19 39.99 3.30 -24.91
C MET A 19 38.65 3.41 -25.64
N VAL A 20 38.65 3.33 -26.98
CA VAL A 20 37.39 3.36 -27.76
C VAL A 20 36.53 2.14 -27.45
N ILE A 21 37.12 0.93 -27.45
CA ILE A 21 36.37 -0.29 -27.12
C ILE A 21 35.80 -0.23 -25.73
N VAL A 22 36.58 0.16 -24.74
CA VAL A 22 36.12 0.35 -23.35
C VAL A 22 35.02 1.38 -23.29
N GLY A 23 35.17 2.50 -23.97
CA GLY A 23 34.13 3.56 -24.04
C GLY A 23 32.79 3.06 -24.61
N VAL A 24 32.84 2.33 -25.75
CA VAL A 24 31.65 1.73 -26.38
C VAL A 24 30.96 0.72 -25.48
N VAL A 25 31.73 -0.16 -24.81
CA VAL A 25 31.21 -1.18 -23.90
C VAL A 25 30.53 -0.49 -22.70
N PHE A 26 31.17 0.48 -22.07
CA PHE A 26 30.57 1.20 -20.93
C PHE A 26 29.39 2.07 -21.33
N MET A 27 29.38 2.65 -22.54
CA MET A 27 28.27 3.46 -23.04
C MET A 27 26.95 2.68 -23.11
N SER A 28 26.99 1.39 -23.44
CA SER A 28 25.81 0.52 -23.49
C SER A 28 25.22 0.20 -22.12
N GLY A 29 26.00 0.36 -21.03
CA GLY A 29 25.59 0.13 -19.66
C GLY A 29 25.16 1.39 -18.90
N LEU A 30 25.25 2.58 -19.50
CA LEU A 30 24.86 3.82 -18.84
C LEU A 30 23.33 3.86 -18.60
N PRO A 31 22.87 4.24 -17.41
CA PRO A 31 21.46 4.41 -17.16
C PRO A 31 20.90 5.56 -18.04
N ILE A 32 19.79 5.27 -18.72
CA ILE A 32 19.06 6.25 -19.50
C ILE A 32 17.85 6.70 -18.67
N GLU A 33 17.85 7.94 -18.25
CA GLU A 33 16.72 8.59 -17.56
C GLU A 33 16.04 9.59 -18.52
N GLN A 34 14.72 9.75 -18.37
CA GLN A 34 13.95 10.68 -19.21
C GLN A 34 14.27 12.14 -18.85
N TYR A 35 14.58 12.41 -17.60
CA TYR A 35 14.93 13.74 -17.08
C TYR A 35 16.15 13.63 -16.14
N PRO A 36 17.03 14.65 -16.10
CA PRO A 36 18.11 14.66 -15.14
C PRO A 36 17.57 14.71 -13.70
N ASN A 37 18.28 14.08 -12.79
CA ASN A 37 17.90 13.93 -11.37
C ASN A 37 18.23 15.23 -10.59
N ILE A 38 17.59 16.33 -10.99
CA ILE A 38 17.73 17.67 -10.37
C ILE A 38 16.57 17.98 -9.39
N THR A 39 15.60 17.07 -9.29
CA THR A 39 14.47 17.24 -8.39
C THR A 39 14.84 16.83 -6.96
N PRO A 40 14.48 17.64 -5.95
CA PRO A 40 14.66 17.28 -4.55
C PRO A 40 14.02 15.91 -4.25
N PRO A 41 14.68 15.04 -3.48
CA PRO A 41 14.04 13.83 -2.97
C PRO A 41 12.84 14.20 -2.12
N ILE A 42 11.75 13.46 -2.27
CA ILE A 42 10.52 13.68 -1.51
C ILE A 42 10.18 12.39 -0.75
N VAL A 43 9.90 12.54 0.53
CA VAL A 43 9.31 11.48 1.36
C VAL A 43 7.86 11.82 1.61
N GLU A 44 6.97 10.86 1.44
CA GLU A 44 5.54 11.01 1.63
C GLU A 44 5.10 10.22 2.87
N VAL A 45 4.42 10.92 3.78
CA VAL A 45 3.77 10.35 4.96
C VAL A 45 2.28 10.36 4.72
N ARG A 46 1.63 9.19 4.85
CA ARG A 46 0.18 9.04 4.67
C ARG A 46 -0.47 8.47 5.91
N ALA A 47 -1.63 9.00 6.24
CA ALA A 47 -2.52 8.47 7.27
C ALA A 47 -3.97 8.57 6.80
N THR A 48 -4.83 7.73 7.38
CA THR A 48 -6.26 7.76 7.13
C THR A 48 -7.00 7.84 8.45
N TYR A 49 -7.88 8.82 8.59
CA TYR A 49 -8.79 8.97 9.71
C TYR A 49 -10.22 8.78 9.19
N THR A 50 -10.68 7.55 9.20
CA THR A 50 -11.96 7.16 8.60
C THR A 50 -13.12 7.93 9.22
N GLY A 51 -13.94 8.55 8.37
CA GLY A 51 -15.13 9.32 8.78
C GLY A 51 -14.85 10.76 9.22
N ALA A 52 -13.58 11.20 9.26
CA ALA A 52 -13.21 12.58 9.55
C ALA A 52 -13.28 13.45 8.28
N ASN A 53 -13.60 14.72 8.43
CA ASN A 53 -13.45 15.72 7.38
C ASN A 53 -12.03 16.31 7.37
N ALA A 54 -11.69 17.10 6.35
CA ALA A 54 -10.36 17.67 6.18
C ALA A 54 -9.86 18.50 7.39
N VAL A 55 -10.76 19.27 8.04
CA VAL A 55 -10.42 20.09 9.21
C VAL A 55 -10.11 19.21 10.41
N SER A 56 -10.94 18.20 10.67
CA SER A 56 -10.69 17.25 11.77
C SER A 56 -9.40 16.45 11.56
N VAL A 57 -9.08 16.09 10.31
CA VAL A 57 -7.82 15.43 9.96
C VAL A 57 -6.63 16.36 10.22
N GLU A 58 -6.75 17.65 9.85
CA GLU A 58 -5.71 18.65 10.10
C GLU A 58 -5.45 18.81 11.59
N GLU A 59 -6.48 19.06 12.39
CA GLU A 59 -6.34 19.35 13.82
C GLU A 59 -5.85 18.13 14.62
N SER A 60 -6.39 16.93 14.32
CA SER A 60 -6.15 15.73 15.14
C SER A 60 -4.98 14.88 14.66
N VAL A 61 -4.58 14.98 13.38
CA VAL A 61 -3.56 14.10 12.78
C VAL A 61 -2.41 14.90 12.19
N ALA A 62 -2.69 15.77 11.21
CA ALA A 62 -1.65 16.46 10.45
C ALA A 62 -0.80 17.35 11.36
N THR A 63 -1.40 18.20 12.18
CA THR A 63 -0.71 19.11 13.09
C THR A 63 0.28 18.39 14.02
N HIS A 64 -0.10 17.22 14.56
CA HIS A 64 0.77 16.46 15.45
C HIS A 64 1.96 15.83 14.71
N LEU A 65 1.74 15.34 13.49
CA LEU A 65 2.80 14.80 12.63
C LEU A 65 3.74 15.91 12.15
N GLU A 66 3.20 17.02 11.66
CA GLU A 66 3.96 18.17 11.20
C GLU A 66 4.90 18.72 12.26
N GLN A 67 4.41 18.93 13.49
CA GLN A 67 5.20 19.39 14.60
C GLN A 67 6.43 18.52 14.91
N GLN A 68 6.32 17.21 14.69
CA GLN A 68 7.44 16.29 14.91
C GLN A 68 8.36 16.19 13.69
N ILE A 69 7.82 16.30 12.48
CA ILE A 69 8.58 16.22 11.23
C ILE A 69 9.39 17.51 11.01
N ILE A 70 8.89 18.67 11.46
CA ILE A 70 9.63 19.92 11.41
C ILE A 70 11.01 19.74 12.07
N GLY A 71 12.07 20.11 11.35
CA GLY A 71 13.45 19.96 11.80
C GLY A 71 14.08 18.60 11.57
N VAL A 72 13.53 17.79 10.66
CA VAL A 72 14.25 16.66 10.09
C VAL A 72 15.46 17.16 9.32
N ASP A 73 16.59 16.47 9.46
CA ASP A 73 17.84 16.83 8.80
C ASP A 73 17.70 16.90 7.28
N ASN A 74 18.30 17.90 6.68
CA ASN A 74 18.28 18.18 5.23
C ASN A 74 16.88 18.48 4.64
N MET A 75 15.87 18.79 5.45
CA MET A 75 14.55 19.19 4.98
C MET A 75 14.59 20.62 4.43
N ILE A 76 14.06 20.85 3.24
CA ILE A 76 13.91 22.17 2.63
C ILE A 76 12.54 22.76 2.97
N TYR A 77 11.47 22.00 2.69
CA TYR A 77 10.09 22.39 2.96
C TYR A 77 9.19 21.18 3.12
N MET A 78 8.02 21.43 3.67
CA MET A 78 6.97 20.43 3.88
C MET A 78 5.64 20.99 3.39
N LYS A 79 4.82 20.10 2.81
CA LYS A 79 3.45 20.40 2.36
C LYS A 79 2.53 19.31 2.83
N SER A 80 1.43 19.69 3.49
CA SER A 80 0.35 18.76 3.88
C SER A 80 -0.88 18.99 3.04
N THR A 81 -1.58 17.90 2.73
CA THR A 81 -2.86 17.90 2.03
C THR A 81 -3.81 17.01 2.81
N ASN A 82 -4.92 17.58 3.26
CA ASN A 82 -5.98 16.91 4.00
C ASN A 82 -7.25 16.90 3.16
N SER A 83 -7.90 15.75 3.06
CA SER A 83 -9.08 15.54 2.23
C SER A 83 -10.33 15.22 3.06
N ASN A 84 -11.51 15.55 2.52
CA ASN A 84 -12.79 15.28 3.21
C ASN A 84 -13.17 13.79 3.26
N ASP A 85 -12.41 12.92 2.64
CA ASP A 85 -12.52 11.47 2.74
C ASP A 85 -11.75 10.89 3.94
N GLY A 86 -11.15 11.76 4.77
CA GLY A 86 -10.37 11.36 5.93
C GLY A 86 -8.91 11.04 5.62
N THR A 87 -8.44 11.23 4.38
CA THR A 87 -7.04 10.98 4.01
C THR A 87 -6.15 12.20 4.24
N MET A 88 -4.93 11.95 4.68
CA MET A 88 -3.87 12.93 4.87
C MET A 88 -2.62 12.48 4.10
N ALA A 89 -1.96 13.41 3.44
CA ALA A 89 -0.65 13.22 2.83
C ALA A 89 0.27 14.38 3.16
N ILE A 90 1.41 14.10 3.81
CA ILE A 90 2.48 15.07 4.07
C ILE A 90 3.63 14.74 3.13
N GLN A 91 4.04 15.70 2.33
CA GLN A 91 5.20 15.61 1.45
C GLN A 91 6.34 16.42 2.07
N VAL A 92 7.43 15.74 2.37
CA VAL A 92 8.67 16.32 2.93
C VAL A 92 9.72 16.32 1.85
N SER A 93 10.19 17.51 1.46
CA SER A 93 11.21 17.70 0.42
C SER A 93 12.56 17.93 1.05
N PHE A 94 13.59 17.27 0.51
CA PHE A 94 14.95 17.27 1.02
C PHE A 94 15.93 17.92 0.04
N GLU A 95 17.11 18.30 0.52
CA GLU A 95 18.16 18.87 -0.33
C GLU A 95 18.54 17.91 -1.46
N VAL A 96 18.83 18.50 -2.63
CA VAL A 96 19.27 17.74 -3.82
C VAL A 96 20.59 17.04 -3.52
N GLY A 97 20.66 15.76 -3.87
CA GLY A 97 21.86 14.94 -3.65
C GLY A 97 21.88 14.19 -2.32
N THR A 98 20.86 14.36 -1.46
CA THR A 98 20.70 13.54 -0.26
C THR A 98 20.12 12.16 -0.62
N ASP A 99 20.45 11.15 0.19
CA ASP A 99 19.96 9.79 0.01
C ASP A 99 18.47 9.66 0.41
N PRO A 100 17.57 9.30 -0.51
CA PRO A 100 16.14 9.15 -0.23
C PRO A 100 15.83 8.08 0.82
N ASP A 101 16.65 7.04 0.94
CA ASP A 101 16.45 5.97 1.92
C ASP A 101 16.73 6.48 3.33
N ILE A 102 17.83 7.19 3.51
CA ILE A 102 18.19 7.82 4.78
C ILE A 102 17.15 8.87 5.18
N ASN A 103 16.72 9.71 4.25
CA ASN A 103 15.67 10.70 4.47
C ASN A 103 14.36 10.07 4.93
N THR A 104 14.02 8.90 4.36
CA THR A 104 12.83 8.14 4.77
C THR A 104 12.97 7.62 6.21
N VAL A 105 14.14 7.10 6.58
CA VAL A 105 14.42 6.65 7.96
C VAL A 105 14.31 7.81 8.95
N PHE A 106 14.88 8.97 8.65
CA PHE A 106 14.78 10.15 9.51
C PHE A 106 13.34 10.61 9.70
N THR A 107 12.57 10.65 8.59
CA THR A 107 11.15 11.00 8.63
C THR A 107 10.37 9.98 9.44
N GLN A 108 10.58 8.67 9.21
CA GLN A 108 9.91 7.60 9.95
C GLN A 108 10.17 7.66 11.45
N ASN A 109 11.39 7.97 11.88
CA ASN A 109 11.72 8.13 13.30
C ASN A 109 10.90 9.26 13.94
N ARG A 110 10.72 10.38 13.24
CA ARG A 110 9.89 11.50 13.71
C ARG A 110 8.41 11.15 13.75
N VAL A 111 7.90 10.47 12.70
CA VAL A 111 6.52 9.97 12.63
C VAL A 111 6.23 9.01 13.78
N SER A 112 7.16 8.11 14.08
CA SER A 112 7.01 7.14 15.19
C SER A 112 6.88 7.85 16.54
N ALA A 113 7.62 8.95 16.77
CA ALA A 113 7.50 9.76 17.98
C ALA A 113 6.12 10.45 18.08
N ALA A 114 5.52 10.84 16.96
CA ALA A 114 4.19 11.46 16.91
C ALA A 114 3.04 10.49 17.14
N THR A 115 3.24 9.21 16.80
CA THR A 115 2.17 8.18 16.79
C THR A 115 1.42 8.09 18.12
N ALA A 116 2.10 8.28 19.25
CA ALA A 116 1.46 8.22 20.57
C ALA A 116 0.34 9.26 20.77
N LYS A 117 0.40 10.38 20.05
CA LYS A 117 -0.55 11.50 20.16
C LYS A 117 -1.72 11.41 19.19
N LEU A 118 -1.70 10.46 18.25
CA LEU A 118 -2.73 10.31 17.22
C LEU A 118 -3.99 9.63 17.77
N PRO A 119 -5.16 9.86 17.15
CA PRO A 119 -6.38 9.13 17.44
C PRO A 119 -6.21 7.61 17.29
N GLU A 120 -6.95 6.82 18.07
CA GLU A 120 -6.80 5.37 18.09
C GLU A 120 -7.11 4.71 16.74
N GLU A 121 -8.09 5.24 16.01
CA GLU A 121 -8.44 4.77 14.66
C GLU A 121 -7.26 4.91 13.69
N VAL A 122 -6.54 6.05 13.76
CA VAL A 122 -5.36 6.30 12.93
C VAL A 122 -4.21 5.38 13.32
N LYS A 123 -4.00 5.12 14.62
CA LYS A 123 -2.99 4.17 15.12
C LYS A 123 -3.27 2.75 14.63
N ARG A 124 -4.53 2.34 14.64
CA ARG A 124 -4.94 1.00 14.20
C ARG A 124 -4.74 0.78 12.70
N LEU A 125 -5.04 1.79 11.87
CA LEU A 125 -4.78 1.75 10.42
C LEU A 125 -3.29 1.92 10.10
N GLY A 126 -2.58 2.64 10.96
CA GLY A 126 -1.16 2.93 10.81
C GLY A 126 -0.87 4.18 10.00
N VAL A 127 0.33 4.71 10.20
CA VAL A 127 0.90 5.81 9.41
C VAL A 127 2.01 5.25 8.55
N THR A 128 1.93 5.44 7.25
CA THR A 128 2.92 4.95 6.29
C THR A 128 3.87 6.06 5.88
N THR A 129 5.16 5.77 5.84
CA THR A 129 6.21 6.67 5.36
C THR A 129 6.94 5.99 4.22
N GLN A 130 6.98 6.63 3.07
CA GLN A 130 7.58 6.04 1.87
C GLN A 130 8.24 7.10 0.99
N LYS A 131 9.20 6.69 0.17
CA LYS A 131 9.76 7.56 -0.88
C LYS A 131 8.66 7.93 -1.86
N SER A 132 8.54 9.22 -2.17
CA SER A 132 7.69 9.66 -3.28
C SER A 132 8.46 9.51 -4.58
N LEU A 133 7.91 8.74 -5.49
CA LEU A 133 8.45 8.52 -6.82
C LEU A 133 7.54 9.26 -7.81
N PRO A 134 7.90 10.49 -8.23
CA PRO A 134 6.99 11.32 -9.03
C PRO A 134 6.81 10.79 -10.46
N ASN A 135 7.77 10.03 -10.97
CA ASN A 135 7.79 9.61 -12.36
C ASN A 135 7.13 8.25 -12.54
N ILE A 136 5.98 8.25 -13.19
CA ILE A 136 5.34 7.03 -13.67
C ILE A 136 6.11 6.56 -14.91
N LEU A 137 6.68 5.36 -14.83
CA LEU A 137 7.37 4.72 -15.96
C LEU A 137 6.36 4.26 -17.01
N MET A 138 5.31 3.59 -16.56
CA MET A 138 4.35 2.93 -17.45
C MET A 138 3.01 2.75 -16.73
N LEU A 139 1.94 2.82 -17.51
CA LEU A 139 0.60 2.42 -17.11
C LEU A 139 0.21 1.13 -17.82
N ILE A 140 -0.27 0.15 -17.09
CA ILE A 140 -0.80 -1.10 -17.62
C ILE A 140 -2.28 -1.14 -17.29
N THR A 141 -3.12 -1.42 -18.29
CA THR A 141 -4.57 -1.48 -18.09
C THR A 141 -5.06 -2.91 -18.27
N LEU A 142 -5.89 -3.36 -17.32
CA LEU A 142 -6.64 -4.61 -17.43
C LEU A 142 -8.09 -4.27 -17.76
N THR A 143 -8.60 -4.89 -18.81
CA THR A 143 -9.98 -4.70 -19.29
C THR A 143 -10.63 -6.05 -19.52
N SER A 144 -11.95 -6.13 -19.29
CA SER A 144 -12.75 -7.26 -19.74
C SER A 144 -13.40 -6.91 -21.06
N GLU A 145 -13.06 -7.64 -22.14
CA GLU A 145 -13.63 -7.41 -23.47
C GLU A 145 -15.14 -7.67 -23.47
N ASP A 146 -15.55 -8.74 -22.78
CA ASP A 146 -16.95 -9.21 -22.73
C ASP A 146 -17.79 -8.48 -21.67
N GLY A 147 -17.18 -7.58 -20.88
CA GLY A 147 -17.83 -6.92 -19.75
C GLY A 147 -18.24 -7.88 -18.61
N ARG A 148 -17.68 -9.11 -18.60
CA ARG A 148 -17.98 -10.15 -17.59
C ARG A 148 -17.46 -9.78 -16.20
N TYR A 149 -16.32 -9.09 -16.16
CA TYR A 149 -15.63 -8.71 -14.94
C TYR A 149 -15.74 -7.19 -14.75
N ASP A 150 -16.19 -6.78 -13.59
CA ASP A 150 -16.25 -5.37 -13.19
C ASP A 150 -14.87 -4.82 -12.78
N GLN A 151 -14.79 -3.52 -12.58
CA GLN A 151 -13.56 -2.85 -12.17
C GLN A 151 -13.02 -3.39 -10.84
N GLN A 152 -13.91 -3.76 -9.92
CA GLN A 152 -13.52 -4.22 -8.58
C GLN A 152 -12.82 -5.57 -8.66
N PHE A 153 -13.37 -6.50 -9.46
CA PHE A 153 -12.75 -7.79 -9.72
C PHE A 153 -11.38 -7.64 -10.42
N LEU A 154 -11.32 -6.83 -11.49
CA LEU A 154 -10.09 -6.59 -12.22
C LEU A 154 -9.01 -5.96 -11.34
N GLY A 155 -9.38 -5.02 -10.48
CA GLY A 155 -8.49 -4.37 -9.54
C GLY A 155 -7.94 -5.34 -8.48
N ASN A 156 -8.81 -6.13 -7.89
CA ASN A 156 -8.40 -7.14 -6.92
C ASN A 156 -7.53 -8.24 -7.56
N TYR A 157 -7.89 -8.69 -8.76
CA TYR A 157 -7.06 -9.62 -9.52
C TYR A 157 -5.66 -9.06 -9.77
N ALA A 158 -5.57 -7.76 -10.13
CA ALA A 158 -4.29 -7.08 -10.32
C ALA A 158 -3.46 -7.03 -9.04
N ILE A 159 -4.07 -6.75 -7.89
CA ILE A 159 -3.41 -6.72 -6.59
C ILE A 159 -2.85 -8.11 -6.22
N ILE A 160 -3.68 -9.14 -6.31
CA ILE A 160 -3.31 -10.48 -5.84
C ILE A 160 -2.30 -11.16 -6.77
N ASN A 161 -2.49 -11.05 -8.09
CA ASN A 161 -1.75 -11.89 -9.05
C ASN A 161 -0.63 -11.16 -9.79
N ILE A 162 -0.72 -9.84 -9.96
CA ILE A 162 0.17 -9.08 -10.85
C ILE A 162 1.09 -8.15 -10.07
N GLN A 163 0.58 -7.44 -9.07
CA GLN A 163 1.29 -6.39 -8.36
C GLN A 163 2.62 -6.87 -7.77
N ASP A 164 2.61 -7.98 -7.03
CA ASP A 164 3.80 -8.52 -6.39
C ASP A 164 4.83 -9.03 -7.41
N THR A 165 4.37 -9.62 -8.50
CA THR A 165 5.26 -10.10 -9.56
C THR A 165 5.98 -8.94 -10.23
N LEU A 166 5.29 -7.83 -10.49
CA LEU A 166 5.87 -6.63 -11.05
C LEU A 166 6.80 -5.93 -10.05
N ALA A 167 6.42 -5.86 -8.78
CA ALA A 167 7.22 -5.21 -7.74
C ALA A 167 8.59 -5.88 -7.51
N ARG A 168 8.71 -7.17 -7.83
CA ARG A 168 10.00 -7.92 -7.75
C ARG A 168 10.95 -7.64 -8.89
N ILE A 169 10.54 -6.94 -9.94
CA ILE A 169 11.44 -6.59 -11.05
C ILE A 169 12.42 -5.51 -10.57
N GLY A 170 13.72 -5.83 -10.60
CA GLY A 170 14.77 -4.88 -10.20
C GLY A 170 14.72 -3.60 -11.02
N GLY A 171 14.65 -2.45 -10.35
CA GLY A 171 14.49 -1.12 -10.96
C GLY A 171 13.08 -0.54 -10.82
N ILE A 172 12.07 -1.33 -10.42
CA ILE A 172 10.76 -0.81 -10.03
C ILE A 172 10.85 -0.33 -8.58
N GLY A 173 10.44 0.90 -8.34
CA GLY A 173 10.39 1.50 -7.01
C GLY A 173 9.05 1.29 -6.29
N ARG A 174 7.94 1.31 -7.05
CA ARG A 174 6.59 1.11 -6.53
C ARG A 174 5.66 0.66 -7.64
N VAL A 175 4.71 -0.19 -7.27
CA VAL A 175 3.56 -0.60 -8.09
C VAL A 175 2.29 -0.19 -7.37
N THR A 176 1.42 0.55 -8.02
CA THR A 176 0.14 0.99 -7.45
C THR A 176 -1.00 0.62 -8.40
N VAL A 177 -2.02 -0.02 -7.89
CA VAL A 177 -3.24 -0.29 -8.67
C VAL A 177 -4.22 0.84 -8.43
N LEU A 178 -4.52 1.61 -9.47
CA LEU A 178 -5.42 2.76 -9.42
C LEU A 178 -6.85 2.31 -9.69
N GLY A 179 -7.81 2.87 -8.96
CA GLY A 179 -9.23 2.52 -9.08
C GLY A 179 -9.58 1.15 -8.51
N ALA A 180 -8.63 0.47 -7.89
CA ALA A 180 -8.87 -0.73 -7.11
C ALA A 180 -8.93 -0.39 -5.63
N SER A 181 -9.73 -1.13 -4.90
CA SER A 181 -9.78 -1.11 -3.44
C SER A 181 -9.92 -2.55 -2.96
N ASP A 182 -9.35 -2.84 -1.80
CA ASP A 182 -9.44 -4.15 -1.20
C ASP A 182 -10.90 -4.53 -0.93
N TYR A 183 -11.21 -5.82 -1.06
CA TYR A 183 -12.52 -6.31 -0.66
C TYR A 183 -12.74 -6.08 0.82
N SER A 184 -13.91 -5.59 1.16
CA SER A 184 -14.32 -5.41 2.54
C SER A 184 -15.78 -5.77 2.75
N MET A 185 -16.10 -6.20 3.97
CA MET A 185 -17.48 -6.48 4.34
C MET A 185 -18.20 -5.16 4.63
N ARG A 186 -19.21 -4.84 3.85
CA ARG A 186 -20.02 -3.62 4.00
C ARG A 186 -21.26 -3.90 4.83
N ILE A 187 -21.43 -3.12 5.87
CA ILE A 187 -22.58 -3.21 6.78
C ILE A 187 -23.37 -1.92 6.67
N TRP A 188 -24.46 -1.98 5.89
CA TRP A 188 -25.36 -0.85 5.64
C TRP A 188 -26.41 -0.78 6.72
N ILE A 189 -26.21 0.10 7.67
CA ILE A 189 -27.04 0.27 8.85
C ILE A 189 -28.36 0.92 8.46
N LYS A 190 -29.46 0.45 9.09
CA LYS A 190 -30.81 1.05 8.99
C LYS A 190 -31.07 1.91 10.23
N PRO A 191 -30.93 3.25 10.16
CA PRO A 191 -31.01 4.12 11.34
C PRO A 191 -32.34 3.99 12.11
N ASP A 192 -33.44 3.87 11.38
CA ASP A 192 -34.76 3.73 11.98
C ASP A 192 -34.89 2.47 12.84
N ARG A 193 -34.27 1.37 12.40
CA ARG A 193 -34.23 0.11 13.15
C ARG A 193 -33.37 0.19 14.39
N LEU A 194 -32.22 0.88 14.29
CA LEU A 194 -31.37 1.12 15.46
C LEU A 194 -32.13 1.90 16.54
N ALA A 195 -32.79 2.99 16.13
CA ALA A 195 -33.56 3.81 17.03
C ALA A 195 -34.71 3.04 17.71
N GLN A 196 -35.44 2.21 16.94
CA GLN A 196 -36.55 1.40 17.47
C GLN A 196 -36.07 0.35 18.50
N LEU A 197 -34.88 -0.21 18.29
CA LEU A 197 -34.34 -1.30 19.11
C LEU A 197 -33.38 -0.79 20.21
N GLY A 198 -33.13 0.53 20.28
CA GLY A 198 -32.24 1.14 21.25
C GLY A 198 -30.80 0.62 21.14
N VAL A 199 -30.30 0.44 19.89
CA VAL A 199 -28.94 -0.01 19.59
C VAL A 199 -28.16 1.11 18.95
N THR A 200 -26.90 1.24 19.29
CA THR A 200 -25.96 2.21 18.73
C THR A 200 -25.08 1.57 17.66
N VAL A 201 -24.44 2.41 16.85
CA VAL A 201 -23.41 1.93 15.89
C VAL A 201 -22.25 1.28 16.63
N GLN A 202 -21.91 1.81 17.81
CA GLN A 202 -20.81 1.26 18.62
C GLN A 202 -21.10 -0.16 19.10
N ASP A 203 -22.36 -0.46 19.46
CA ASP A 203 -22.76 -1.82 19.87
C ASP A 203 -22.52 -2.83 18.74
N ILE A 204 -22.74 -2.42 17.48
CA ILE A 204 -22.46 -3.27 16.31
C ILE A 204 -20.95 -3.48 16.14
N VAL A 205 -20.17 -2.41 16.23
CA VAL A 205 -18.70 -2.49 16.11
C VAL A 205 -18.13 -3.40 17.20
N ASP A 206 -18.55 -3.23 18.45
CA ASP A 206 -18.10 -4.02 19.58
C ASP A 206 -18.49 -5.50 19.43
N ALA A 207 -19.71 -5.78 18.96
CA ALA A 207 -20.17 -7.14 18.70
C ALA A 207 -19.32 -7.85 17.62
N ILE A 208 -18.98 -7.13 16.55
CA ILE A 208 -18.11 -7.67 15.48
C ILE A 208 -16.70 -7.90 16.02
N GLN A 209 -16.13 -6.96 16.76
CA GLN A 209 -14.79 -7.09 17.32
C GLN A 209 -14.68 -8.28 18.28
N GLN A 210 -15.73 -8.57 19.05
CA GLN A 210 -15.77 -9.70 19.97
C GLN A 210 -15.94 -11.05 19.28
N GLN A 211 -16.69 -11.12 18.18
CA GLN A 211 -17.06 -12.36 17.52
C GLN A 211 -16.26 -12.67 16.25
N SER A 212 -15.53 -11.69 15.68
CA SER A 212 -14.66 -11.85 14.51
C SER A 212 -13.18 -11.72 14.88
N VAL A 213 -12.74 -12.52 15.85
CA VAL A 213 -11.36 -12.51 16.33
C VAL A 213 -10.74 -13.91 16.19
N ILE A 214 -9.46 -13.96 15.80
CA ILE A 214 -8.69 -15.21 15.82
C ILE A 214 -8.14 -15.41 17.23
N VAL A 215 -8.64 -16.42 17.90
CA VAL A 215 -8.13 -16.82 19.22
C VAL A 215 -7.36 -18.13 19.07
N PRO A 216 -6.09 -18.20 19.51
CA PRO A 216 -5.36 -19.47 19.50
C PRO A 216 -6.00 -20.44 20.51
N GLY A 217 -6.47 -21.58 20.00
CA GLY A 217 -7.16 -22.62 20.80
C GLY A 217 -6.24 -23.41 21.72
N GLY A 218 -4.92 -23.24 21.62
CA GLY A 218 -3.95 -24.00 22.41
C GLY A 218 -3.81 -25.45 21.96
N LYS A 219 -3.25 -26.28 22.87
CA LYS A 219 -3.02 -27.70 22.64
C LYS A 219 -3.59 -28.51 23.80
N PHE A 220 -4.29 -29.58 23.48
CA PHE A 220 -4.72 -30.58 24.47
C PHE A 220 -3.62 -31.63 24.62
N GLY A 221 -3.26 -32.02 25.85
CA GLY A 221 -2.25 -33.03 26.12
C GLY A 221 -0.80 -32.56 25.98
N ALA A 222 -0.56 -31.23 25.90
CA ALA A 222 0.80 -30.67 25.98
C ALA A 222 1.26 -30.65 27.45
N GLU A 223 2.58 -30.78 27.68
CA GLU A 223 3.16 -30.72 29.03
C GLU A 223 2.93 -29.33 29.68
N PRO A 224 2.68 -29.33 31.01
CA PRO A 224 2.61 -30.47 31.92
C PRO A 224 1.29 -31.23 31.80
N SER A 225 1.36 -32.53 31.43
CA SER A 225 0.19 -33.40 31.25
C SER A 225 0.20 -34.55 32.26
N PRO A 226 -0.99 -35.12 32.63
CA PRO A 226 -1.05 -36.29 33.49
C PRO A 226 -0.31 -37.48 32.87
N PRO A 227 0.29 -38.36 33.69
CA PRO A 227 0.94 -39.59 33.24
C PRO A 227 -0.02 -40.44 32.41
N GLY A 228 0.43 -40.88 31.20
CA GLY A 228 -0.39 -41.67 30.28
C GLY A 228 -1.01 -40.88 29.13
N THR A 229 -0.74 -39.60 28.99
CA THR A 229 -1.14 -38.81 27.83
C THR A 229 -0.16 -39.06 26.67
N GLU A 230 -0.56 -39.90 25.71
CA GLU A 230 0.30 -40.30 24.57
C GLU A 230 0.20 -39.36 23.36
N PHE A 231 -0.84 -38.54 23.27
CA PHE A 231 -1.10 -37.70 22.10
C PHE A 231 -1.37 -36.24 22.45
N THR A 232 -0.82 -35.35 21.65
CA THR A 232 -1.09 -33.90 21.72
C THR A 232 -2.00 -33.49 20.55
N TYR A 233 -3.13 -32.87 20.84
CA TYR A 233 -4.06 -32.35 19.84
C TYR A 233 -4.05 -30.83 19.84
N THR A 234 -3.87 -30.22 18.67
CA THR A 234 -4.05 -28.77 18.52
C THR A 234 -5.54 -28.47 18.39
N VAL A 235 -6.05 -27.60 19.27
CA VAL A 235 -7.44 -27.14 19.20
C VAL A 235 -7.56 -26.07 18.11
N ARG A 236 -8.38 -26.34 17.11
CA ARG A 236 -8.71 -25.36 16.06
C ARG A 236 -10.04 -24.72 16.44
N LEU A 237 -10.03 -23.42 16.68
CA LEU A 237 -11.23 -22.62 16.87
C LEU A 237 -11.69 -22.07 15.51
N PRO A 238 -12.97 -21.63 15.40
CA PRO A 238 -13.44 -20.94 14.20
C PRO A 238 -12.52 -19.77 13.83
N ASP A 239 -12.26 -19.62 12.56
CA ASP A 239 -11.53 -18.50 11.99
C ASP A 239 -12.37 -17.20 12.01
N ARG A 240 -11.82 -16.11 11.48
CA ARG A 240 -12.58 -14.87 11.27
C ARG A 240 -13.77 -15.12 10.35
N LEU A 241 -14.82 -14.37 10.58
CA LEU A 241 -15.99 -14.34 9.70
C LEU A 241 -15.57 -13.96 8.27
N GLN A 242 -16.04 -14.70 7.27
CA GLN A 242 -15.62 -14.54 5.88
C GLN A 242 -16.76 -14.23 4.93
N SER A 243 -18.00 -14.60 5.26
CA SER A 243 -19.15 -14.42 4.40
C SER A 243 -20.14 -13.38 4.93
N PRO A 244 -20.91 -12.71 4.05
CA PRO A 244 -21.97 -11.78 4.46
C PRO A 244 -22.99 -12.44 5.40
N GLU A 245 -23.26 -13.73 5.20
CA GLU A 245 -24.19 -14.52 6.01
C GLU A 245 -23.67 -14.67 7.43
N GLU A 246 -22.39 -15.02 7.60
CA GLU A 246 -21.75 -15.14 8.93
C GLU A 246 -21.75 -13.80 9.67
N PHE A 247 -21.42 -12.70 9.01
CA PHE A 247 -21.51 -11.37 9.59
C PHE A 247 -22.95 -10.99 9.97
N GLY A 248 -23.93 -11.40 9.17
CA GLY A 248 -25.35 -11.20 9.47
C GLY A 248 -25.80 -11.92 10.74
N GLU A 249 -25.21 -13.06 11.06
CA GLU A 249 -25.54 -13.88 12.23
C GLU A 249 -24.86 -13.41 13.54
N VAL A 250 -23.97 -12.42 13.49
CA VAL A 250 -23.33 -11.84 14.68
C VAL A 250 -24.40 -11.28 15.62
N VAL A 251 -24.33 -11.70 16.89
CA VAL A 251 -25.30 -11.30 17.93
C VAL A 251 -24.85 -9.98 18.55
N ILE A 252 -25.70 -8.96 18.45
CA ILE A 252 -25.48 -7.63 19.05
C ILE A 252 -25.90 -7.65 20.53
N ARG A 253 -27.07 -8.23 20.81
CA ARG A 253 -27.63 -8.27 22.17
C ARG A 253 -28.52 -9.49 22.34
N THR A 254 -28.49 -10.08 23.53
CA THR A 254 -29.42 -11.12 23.95
C THR A 254 -30.46 -10.50 24.88
N GLY A 255 -31.74 -10.67 24.53
CA GLY A 255 -32.88 -10.18 25.34
C GLY A 255 -33.38 -11.22 26.32
N GLU A 256 -34.41 -10.83 27.09
CA GLU A 256 -35.10 -11.71 28.01
C GLU A 256 -35.75 -12.90 27.25
N GLY A 257 -35.64 -14.09 27.82
CA GLY A 257 -36.15 -15.32 27.17
C GLY A 257 -35.27 -15.90 26.07
N GLY A 258 -34.00 -15.42 25.92
CA GLY A 258 -33.05 -15.98 24.96
C GLY A 258 -33.22 -15.45 23.53
N SER A 259 -34.05 -14.44 23.29
CA SER A 259 -34.16 -13.78 22.00
C SER A 259 -32.83 -13.09 21.64
N GLN A 260 -32.32 -13.31 20.42
CA GLN A 260 -31.07 -12.72 19.95
C GLN A 260 -31.36 -11.67 18.89
N LEU A 261 -30.80 -10.47 19.09
CA LEU A 261 -30.77 -9.43 18.08
C LEU A 261 -29.46 -9.57 17.28
N LYS A 262 -29.59 -9.77 15.98
CA LYS A 262 -28.47 -10.01 15.07
C LYS A 262 -28.25 -8.82 14.14
N ILE A 263 -27.06 -8.74 13.52
CA ILE A 263 -26.71 -7.66 12.58
C ILE A 263 -27.71 -7.61 11.41
N LYS A 264 -28.12 -8.74 10.87
CA LYS A 264 -29.11 -8.80 9.77
C LYS A 264 -30.45 -8.14 10.07
N ASP A 265 -30.83 -8.01 11.34
CA ASP A 265 -32.09 -7.40 11.77
C ASP A 265 -32.06 -5.87 11.69
N VAL A 266 -30.85 -5.29 11.79
CA VAL A 266 -30.63 -3.83 11.86
C VAL A 266 -29.80 -3.29 10.68
N ALA A 267 -29.18 -4.18 9.89
CA ALA A 267 -28.32 -3.78 8.78
C ALA A 267 -28.44 -4.77 7.60
N ARG A 268 -27.99 -4.34 6.42
CA ARG A 268 -27.73 -5.19 5.27
C ARG A 268 -26.23 -5.42 5.20
N VAL A 269 -25.81 -6.65 5.09
CA VAL A 269 -24.41 -7.05 4.94
C VAL A 269 -24.18 -7.51 3.51
N GLU A 270 -23.11 -7.04 2.89
CA GLU A 270 -22.69 -7.45 1.55
C GLU A 270 -21.18 -7.36 1.39
N LEU A 271 -20.62 -8.16 0.52
CA LEU A 271 -19.23 -8.03 0.09
C LEU A 271 -19.13 -6.84 -0.87
N GLY A 272 -18.27 -5.89 -0.56
CA GLY A 272 -18.00 -4.72 -1.38
C GLY A 272 -16.52 -4.39 -1.36
N VAL A 273 -16.18 -3.12 -1.54
CA VAL A 273 -14.80 -2.63 -1.48
C VAL A 273 -14.63 -1.61 -0.36
N GLU A 274 -13.42 -1.43 0.10
CA GLU A 274 -13.11 -0.50 1.19
C GLU A 274 -13.47 0.95 0.84
N THR A 275 -13.19 1.39 -0.39
CA THR A 275 -13.54 2.73 -0.88
C THR A 275 -14.16 2.69 -2.27
N TYR A 276 -15.09 3.61 -2.54
CA TYR A 276 -15.71 3.83 -3.86
C TYR A 276 -15.30 5.18 -4.47
N ASN A 277 -14.26 5.82 -3.93
CA ASN A 277 -13.90 7.20 -4.26
C ASN A 277 -13.17 7.34 -5.60
N ALA A 278 -12.66 6.25 -6.15
CA ALA A 278 -11.92 6.26 -7.41
C ALA A 278 -12.46 5.22 -8.38
N PHE A 279 -12.59 5.62 -9.64
CA PHE A 279 -12.88 4.71 -10.74
C PHE A 279 -11.99 5.01 -11.94
N THR A 280 -11.69 3.99 -12.72
CA THR A 280 -10.84 4.10 -13.90
C THR A 280 -11.55 3.57 -15.14
N ARG A 281 -11.39 4.27 -16.26
CA ARG A 281 -11.97 3.87 -17.54
C ARG A 281 -10.95 3.99 -18.67
N LEU A 282 -10.98 3.02 -19.56
CA LEU A 282 -10.24 3.05 -20.82
C LEU A 282 -11.25 3.02 -21.98
N ASN A 283 -11.24 4.07 -22.81
CA ASN A 283 -12.19 4.19 -23.94
C ASN A 283 -13.67 4.03 -23.55
N GLY A 284 -14.04 4.52 -22.35
CA GLY A 284 -15.41 4.44 -21.83
C GLY A 284 -15.77 3.12 -21.13
N LYS A 285 -14.93 2.08 -21.21
CA LYS A 285 -15.11 0.80 -20.50
C LYS A 285 -14.39 0.83 -19.14
N GLU A 286 -14.96 0.17 -18.16
CA GLU A 286 -14.33 0.00 -16.85
C GLU A 286 -13.04 -0.81 -16.96
N CYS A 287 -12.03 -0.42 -16.22
CA CYS A 287 -10.73 -1.07 -16.22
C CYS A 287 -10.04 -0.95 -14.86
N ALA A 288 -9.03 -1.78 -14.62
CA ALA A 288 -8.05 -1.55 -13.57
C ALA A 288 -6.77 -1.01 -14.19
N VAL A 289 -6.13 -0.03 -13.55
CA VAL A 289 -4.89 0.58 -14.04
C VAL A 289 -3.77 0.33 -13.06
N ILE A 290 -2.69 -0.27 -13.51
CA ILE A 290 -1.49 -0.49 -12.71
C ILE A 290 -0.47 0.58 -13.10
N ALA A 291 -0.12 1.44 -12.16
CA ALA A 291 0.92 2.45 -12.32
C ALA A 291 2.25 1.91 -11.78
N LEU A 292 3.26 1.91 -12.64
CA LEU A 292 4.63 1.50 -12.31
C LEU A 292 5.50 2.73 -12.15
N TYR A 293 6.17 2.82 -11.00
CA TYR A 293 7.10 3.90 -10.70
C TYR A 293 8.53 3.36 -10.74
N GLN A 294 9.39 4.12 -11.40
CA GLN A 294 10.80 3.78 -11.56
C GLN A 294 11.58 4.10 -10.28
N SER A 295 12.51 3.22 -9.89
CA SER A 295 13.52 3.56 -8.88
C SER A 295 14.53 4.56 -9.44
N PRO A 296 15.00 5.54 -8.66
CA PRO A 296 16.08 6.43 -9.08
C PRO A 296 17.32 5.66 -9.56
N GLY A 297 17.94 6.14 -10.63
CA GLY A 297 19.15 5.53 -11.19
C GLY A 297 18.94 4.24 -12.02
N SER A 298 17.70 3.78 -12.19
CA SER A 298 17.41 2.62 -13.02
C SER A 298 17.23 3.01 -14.50
N ASN A 299 17.53 2.07 -15.43
CA ASN A 299 17.36 2.30 -16.86
C ASN A 299 15.89 2.09 -17.28
N ALA A 300 15.19 3.17 -17.64
CA ALA A 300 13.77 3.18 -18.00
C ALA A 300 13.44 2.26 -19.17
N THR A 301 14.25 2.27 -20.22
CA THR A 301 13.99 1.49 -21.45
C THR A 301 14.18 -0.01 -21.21
N ALA A 302 15.26 -0.39 -20.54
CA ALA A 302 15.52 -1.79 -20.16
C ALA A 302 14.45 -2.31 -19.20
N LEU A 303 14.01 -1.48 -18.26
CA LEU A 303 12.95 -1.79 -17.32
C LEU A 303 11.60 -1.98 -18.01
N ALA A 304 11.23 -1.07 -18.91
CA ALA A 304 10.01 -1.18 -19.69
C ALA A 304 9.96 -2.48 -20.53
N GLN A 305 11.10 -2.90 -21.09
CA GLN A 305 11.19 -4.15 -21.83
C GLN A 305 10.99 -5.37 -20.93
N LYS A 306 11.61 -5.38 -19.73
CA LYS A 306 11.40 -6.45 -18.74
C LYS A 306 9.95 -6.56 -18.30
N VAL A 307 9.31 -5.42 -18.04
CA VAL A 307 7.88 -5.38 -17.67
C VAL A 307 7.02 -5.96 -18.79
N LYS A 308 7.25 -5.57 -20.05
CA LYS A 308 6.50 -6.11 -21.19
C LYS A 308 6.66 -7.62 -21.33
N THR A 309 7.87 -8.14 -21.15
CA THR A 309 8.13 -9.59 -21.20
C THR A 309 7.40 -10.31 -20.06
N THR A 310 7.50 -9.79 -18.83
CA THR A 310 6.78 -10.36 -17.68
C THR A 310 5.26 -10.35 -17.86
N MET A 311 4.69 -9.26 -18.40
CA MET A 311 3.27 -9.18 -18.68
C MET A 311 2.84 -10.15 -19.78
N ALA A 312 3.66 -10.36 -20.81
CA ALA A 312 3.40 -11.37 -21.84
C ALA A 312 3.42 -12.80 -21.29
N ASP A 313 4.25 -13.07 -20.27
CA ASP A 313 4.26 -14.37 -19.59
C ASP A 313 3.05 -14.56 -18.66
N LEU A 314 2.61 -13.49 -17.98
CA LEU A 314 1.42 -13.50 -17.14
C LEU A 314 0.10 -13.59 -17.94
N SER A 315 0.11 -13.23 -19.22
CA SER A 315 -1.08 -13.29 -20.09
C SER A 315 -1.34 -14.68 -20.70
N LYS A 316 -0.47 -15.65 -20.48
CA LYS A 316 -0.63 -17.06 -20.90
C LYS A 316 -1.48 -17.84 -19.92
#